data_458c9d5c18a7d9d9b0c3a37cdce628f8
#
_entry.id   458c9d5c18a7d9d9b0c3a37cdce628f8
#
_cell.length_a   1.000
_cell.length_b   1.000
_cell.length_c   1.000
_cell.angle_alpha   90.00
_cell.angle_beta   90.00
_cell.angle_gamma   90.00
#
_symmetry.space_group_name_H-M   'P 1'
#
loop_
_entity.id
_entity.type
_entity.pdbx_description
1 polymer ?
#
loop_
_entity_poly.entity_id
_entity_poly.type
_entity_poly.pdbx_seq_one_letter_code
_entity_poly.pdbx_strand_id
1 'polypeptide(L)'
;MHTTYNYSPNFELKKRKPDQIKFIIFHYTGMKKESEAIERLTSIKSRVSCHYLIKNNGEIVVMVPDLYEAWHAGVSSWKNFKSLNKNSIGIEISNPGHELSLIHI
;
A
#
# COMPACT_ATOMS: atom_id res chain seq x y z
N MET A 1 2.81 -19.48 -6.38
CA MET A 1 2.40 -18.11 -6.07
C MET A 1 2.63 -17.24 -7.30
N HIS A 2 1.61 -16.55 -7.75
CA HIS A 2 1.73 -15.66 -8.89
C HIS A 2 1.97 -14.22 -8.45
N THR A 3 2.87 -13.55 -9.16
CA THR A 3 3.11 -12.13 -8.99
C THR A 3 2.77 -11.45 -10.31
N THR A 4 1.92 -10.44 -10.24
CA THR A 4 1.56 -9.61 -11.39
C THR A 4 1.90 -8.16 -11.09
N TYR A 5 1.87 -7.33 -12.12
CA TYR A 5 2.20 -5.91 -12.00
C TYR A 5 1.02 -5.08 -12.51
N ASN A 6 0.57 -4.16 -11.70
CA ASN A 6 -0.49 -3.21 -12.06
C ASN A 6 -0.17 -1.88 -11.37
N TYR A 7 0.70 -1.10 -12.00
CA TYR A 7 1.25 0.09 -11.36
C TYR A 7 0.21 1.18 -11.15
N SER A 8 0.23 1.74 -9.93
CA SER A 8 -0.55 2.91 -9.57
C SER A 8 0.19 4.18 -9.97
N PRO A 9 -0.52 5.24 -10.41
CA PRO A 9 0.10 6.55 -10.64
C PRO A 9 0.32 7.33 -9.34
N ASN A 10 -0.18 6.84 -8.21
CA ASN A 10 -0.22 7.57 -6.95
C ASN A 10 1.02 7.29 -6.11
N PHE A 11 2.12 7.94 -6.42
CA PHE A 11 3.37 7.80 -5.66
C PHE A 11 4.22 9.04 -5.80
N GLU A 12 5.16 9.22 -4.85
CA GLU A 12 6.12 10.32 -4.94
C GLU A 12 7.21 9.97 -5.94
N LEU A 13 7.58 10.94 -6.76
CA LEU A 13 8.55 10.73 -7.83
C LEU A 13 9.99 10.58 -7.34
N LYS A 14 10.31 11.15 -6.18
CA LYS A 14 11.64 11.06 -5.60
C LYS A 14 11.84 9.70 -4.95
N LYS A 15 12.87 8.97 -5.37
CA LYS A 15 13.23 7.69 -4.74
C LYS A 15 13.68 7.88 -3.30
N ARG A 16 13.24 6.95 -2.45
CA ARG A 16 13.74 6.82 -1.08
C ARG A 16 15.05 6.02 -1.09
N LYS A 17 15.82 6.18 -0.04
CA LYS A 17 16.97 5.31 0.21
C LYS A 17 16.47 4.07 0.97
N PRO A 18 17.06 2.87 0.72
CA PRO A 18 16.62 1.65 1.41
C PRO A 18 16.61 1.76 2.94
N ASP A 19 17.56 2.50 3.52
CA ASP A 19 17.66 2.67 4.97
C ASP A 19 16.56 3.57 5.55
N GLN A 20 15.79 4.25 4.72
CA GLN A 20 14.64 5.03 5.17
C GLN A 20 13.40 4.16 5.38
N ILE A 21 13.41 2.94 4.88
CA ILE A 21 12.27 2.02 5.01
C ILE A 21 12.42 1.25 6.32
N LYS A 22 11.56 1.57 7.29
CA LYS A 22 11.65 1.06 8.68
C LYS A 22 10.48 0.16 9.06
N PHE A 23 9.35 0.26 8.34
CA PHE A 23 8.10 -0.39 8.74
C PHE A 23 7.46 -1.11 7.57
N ILE A 24 6.70 -2.15 7.89
CA ILE A 24 5.72 -2.75 7.00
C ILE A 24 4.36 -2.49 7.63
N ILE A 25 3.44 -1.91 6.87
CA ILE A 25 2.09 -1.62 7.33
C ILE A 25 1.12 -2.43 6.51
N PHE A 26 0.32 -3.25 7.19
CA PHE A 26 -0.73 -4.04 6.56
C PHE A 26 -2.06 -3.33 6.72
N HIS A 27 -2.81 -3.25 5.61
CA HIS A 27 -4.17 -2.73 5.59
C HIS A 27 -5.09 -3.80 5.02
N TYR A 28 -6.31 -3.86 5.49
CA TYR A 28 -7.36 -4.64 4.84
C TYR A 28 -8.18 -3.70 3.98
N THR A 29 -8.56 -4.14 2.77
CA THR A 29 -9.27 -3.28 1.84
C THR A 29 -10.67 -2.90 2.36
N GLY A 30 -11.33 -3.80 3.08
CA GLY A 30 -12.69 -3.57 3.57
C GLY A 30 -13.72 -3.47 2.48
N MET A 31 -13.39 -3.81 1.25
CA MET A 31 -14.27 -3.69 0.09
C MET A 31 -14.81 -5.05 -0.33
N LYS A 32 -16.09 -5.11 -0.64
CA LYS A 32 -16.75 -6.37 -1.05
C LYS A 32 -16.20 -6.92 -2.34
N LYS A 33 -15.90 -6.03 -3.31
CA LYS A 33 -15.37 -6.43 -4.61
C LYS A 33 -13.89 -6.05 -4.70
N GLU A 34 -13.07 -7.05 -4.98
CA GLU A 34 -11.64 -6.87 -5.16
C GLU A 34 -11.32 -5.95 -6.33
N SER A 35 -12.13 -5.99 -7.40
CA SER A 35 -11.98 -5.09 -8.54
C SER A 35 -12.14 -3.62 -8.16
N GLU A 36 -12.99 -3.32 -7.19
CA GLU A 36 -13.16 -1.95 -6.70
C GLU A 36 -11.94 -1.50 -5.92
N ALA A 37 -11.34 -2.39 -5.16
CA ALA A 37 -10.10 -2.08 -4.44
C ALA A 37 -8.96 -1.77 -5.41
N ILE A 38 -8.81 -2.58 -6.45
CA ILE A 38 -7.80 -2.36 -7.49
C ILE A 38 -8.03 -1.02 -8.19
N GLU A 39 -9.28 -0.73 -8.55
CA GLU A 39 -9.62 0.54 -9.19
C GLU A 39 -9.26 1.73 -8.30
N ARG A 40 -9.60 1.67 -7.02
CA ARG A 40 -9.27 2.73 -6.06
C ARG A 40 -7.76 2.94 -5.95
N LEU A 41 -6.99 1.86 -5.87
CA LEU A 41 -5.55 1.93 -5.70
C LEU A 41 -4.80 2.39 -6.95
N THR A 42 -5.45 2.34 -8.10
CA THR A 42 -4.85 2.73 -9.40
C THR A 42 -5.47 3.97 -10.02
N SER A 43 -6.48 4.56 -9.41
CA SER A 43 -7.11 5.78 -9.91
C SER A 43 -6.40 7.01 -9.40
N ILE A 44 -6.01 7.90 -10.30
CA ILE A 44 -5.35 9.17 -9.92
C ILE A 44 -6.24 10.03 -9.03
N LYS A 45 -7.55 9.91 -9.17
CA LYS A 45 -8.51 10.70 -8.39
C LYS A 45 -8.58 10.28 -6.94
N SER A 46 -8.32 9.02 -6.65
CA SER A 46 -8.41 8.48 -5.28
C SER A 46 -7.29 8.95 -4.37
N ARG A 47 -6.13 9.26 -4.95
CA ARG A 47 -4.92 9.69 -4.23
C ARG A 47 -4.47 8.69 -3.17
N VAL A 48 -4.74 7.42 -3.40
CA VAL A 48 -4.26 6.32 -2.53
C VAL A 48 -3.58 5.26 -3.37
N SER A 49 -2.63 4.58 -2.77
CA SER A 49 -1.92 3.48 -3.40
C SER A 49 -1.30 2.58 -2.33
N CYS A 50 -0.71 1.48 -2.76
CA CYS A 50 0.08 0.62 -1.89
C CYS A 50 1.20 0.02 -2.72
N HIS A 51 2.19 -0.56 -2.06
CA HIS A 51 3.27 -1.24 -2.77
C HIS A 51 2.80 -2.59 -3.28
N TYR A 52 2.05 -3.33 -2.48
CA TYR A 52 1.58 -4.67 -2.81
C TYR A 52 0.11 -4.84 -2.42
N LEU A 53 -0.64 -5.50 -3.29
CA LEU A 53 -1.98 -5.99 -2.96
C LEU A 53 -1.95 -7.50 -2.96
N ILE A 54 -2.38 -8.11 -1.87
CA ILE A 54 -2.56 -9.55 -1.78
C ILE A 54 -4.03 -9.84 -2.05
N LYS A 55 -4.29 -10.53 -3.15
CA LYS A 55 -5.65 -10.86 -3.59
C LYS A 55 -6.23 -12.03 -2.80
N ASN A 56 -7.53 -12.22 -2.89
CA ASN A 56 -8.23 -13.31 -2.21
C ASN A 56 -7.66 -14.69 -2.57
N ASN A 57 -7.18 -14.85 -3.78
CA ASN A 57 -6.60 -16.12 -4.26
C ASN A 57 -5.11 -16.28 -3.92
N GLY A 58 -4.53 -15.34 -3.17
CA GLY A 58 -3.11 -15.36 -2.81
C GLY A 58 -2.18 -14.71 -3.84
N GLU A 59 -2.69 -14.27 -4.97
CA GLU A 59 -1.89 -13.57 -5.97
C GLU A 59 -1.39 -12.25 -5.41
N ILE A 60 -0.12 -11.92 -5.68
CA ILE A 60 0.48 -10.66 -5.27
C ILE A 60 0.54 -9.72 -6.46
N VAL A 61 -0.06 -8.54 -6.30
CA VAL A 61 -0.02 -7.50 -7.32
C VAL A 61 0.95 -6.42 -6.87
N VAL A 62 1.98 -6.18 -7.67
CA VAL A 62 2.93 -5.09 -7.43
C VAL A 62 2.35 -3.81 -8.02
N MET A 63 2.14 -2.81 -7.18
CA MET A 63 1.49 -1.57 -7.57
C MET A 63 2.39 -0.34 -7.52
N VAL A 64 3.33 -0.31 -6.59
CA VAL A 64 4.37 0.74 -6.50
C VAL A 64 5.67 0.05 -6.16
N PRO A 65 6.78 0.35 -6.88
CA PRO A 65 8.08 -0.20 -6.51
C PRO A 65 8.53 0.26 -5.12
N ASP A 66 9.26 -0.60 -4.41
CA ASP A 66 9.63 -0.40 -3.00
C ASP A 66 10.33 0.92 -2.70
N LEU A 67 11.16 1.39 -3.62
CA LEU A 67 11.93 2.61 -3.38
C LEU A 67 11.13 3.89 -3.62
N TYR A 68 9.88 3.77 -4.08
CA TYR A 68 9.00 4.93 -4.19
C TYR A 68 8.01 4.94 -3.03
N GLU A 69 7.67 6.13 -2.58
CA GLU A 69 6.70 6.31 -1.50
C GLU A 69 5.29 6.12 -2.05
N ALA A 70 4.58 5.10 -1.56
CA ALA A 70 3.17 4.92 -1.87
C ALA A 70 2.31 5.70 -0.87
N TRP A 71 1.08 6.00 -1.25
CA TRP A 71 0.15 6.79 -0.44
C TRP A 71 -0.88 5.87 0.22
N HIS A 72 -0.48 5.20 1.30
CA HIS A 72 -1.34 4.20 1.95
C HIS A 72 -1.71 4.52 3.40
N ALA A 73 -0.94 5.36 4.08
CA ALA A 73 -1.11 5.59 5.51
C ALA A 73 -1.76 6.94 5.86
N GLY A 74 -1.91 7.82 4.87
CA GLY A 74 -2.46 9.15 5.08
C GLY A 74 -1.62 9.98 6.06
N VAL A 75 -2.28 10.87 6.79
CA VAL A 75 -1.64 11.64 7.86
C VAL A 75 -1.51 10.72 9.07
N SER A 76 -0.29 10.37 9.42
CA SER A 76 -0.03 9.31 10.39
C SER A 76 1.27 9.56 11.15
N SER A 77 1.41 8.91 12.30
CA SER A 77 2.65 8.93 13.06
C SER A 77 2.82 7.64 13.86
N TRP A 78 4.06 7.29 14.12
CA TRP A 78 4.43 6.17 14.97
C TRP A 78 5.76 6.49 15.62
N LYS A 79 5.80 6.56 16.96
CA LYS A 79 7.00 6.98 17.72
C LYS A 79 7.47 8.35 17.21
N ASN A 80 8.71 8.44 16.73
CA ASN A 80 9.28 9.68 16.20
C ASN A 80 9.02 9.89 14.71
N PHE A 81 8.34 8.96 14.06
CA PHE A 81 8.06 9.04 12.63
C PHE A 81 6.72 9.69 12.39
N LYS A 82 6.72 10.71 11.54
CA LYS A 82 5.51 11.36 11.03
C LYS A 82 5.39 11.04 9.55
N SER A 83 4.16 11.02 9.03
CA SER A 83 3.92 10.67 7.63
C SER A 83 4.54 9.31 7.29
N LEU A 84 3.96 8.27 7.85
CA LEU A 84 4.51 6.89 7.77
C LEU A 84 4.76 6.41 6.35
N ASN A 85 4.10 6.99 5.34
CA ASN A 85 4.35 6.66 3.94
C ASN A 85 5.82 6.75 3.57
N LYS A 86 6.54 7.71 4.13
CA LYS A 86 7.96 7.94 3.81
C LYS A 86 8.86 6.82 4.27
N ASN A 87 8.46 6.09 5.30
CA ASN A 87 9.32 5.14 5.99
C ASN A 87 8.77 3.71 5.97
N SER A 88 7.80 3.42 5.12
CA SER A 88 7.14 2.12 5.15
C SER A 88 6.91 1.51 3.77
N ILE A 89 6.66 0.20 3.81
CA ILE A 89 6.06 -0.55 2.71
C ILE A 89 4.60 -0.78 3.09
N GLY A 90 3.68 -0.38 2.23
CA GLY A 90 2.25 -0.60 2.44
C GLY A 90 1.77 -1.83 1.69
N ILE A 91 1.14 -2.74 2.41
CA ILE A 91 0.57 -3.95 1.86
C ILE A 91 -0.92 -3.97 2.14
N GLU A 92 -1.73 -3.97 1.08
CA GLU A 92 -3.17 -4.14 1.19
C GLU A 92 -3.53 -5.62 1.06
N ILE A 93 -4.39 -6.10 1.93
CA ILE A 93 -4.90 -7.46 1.88
C ILE A 93 -6.38 -7.38 1.52
N SER A 94 -6.75 -8.04 0.45
CA SER A 94 -8.15 -8.08 0.00
C SER A 94 -9.00 -8.79 1.04
N ASN A 95 -9.98 -8.08 1.59
CA ASN A 95 -10.85 -8.59 2.64
C ASN A 95 -12.15 -7.79 2.65
N PRO A 96 -13.31 -8.44 2.54
CA PRO A 96 -14.59 -7.74 2.56
C PRO A 96 -15.04 -7.24 3.93
N GLY A 97 -14.27 -7.52 5.00
CA GLY A 97 -14.58 -7.10 6.34
C GLY A 97 -14.26 -5.63 6.62
N HIS A 98 -14.02 -5.33 7.89
CA HIS A 98 -13.67 -3.97 8.31
C HIS A 98 -12.25 -3.62 7.89
N GLU A 99 -12.04 -2.36 7.54
CA GLU A 99 -10.71 -1.86 7.26
C GLU A 99 -9.91 -1.78 8.56
N LEU A 100 -8.79 -2.51 8.60
CA LEU A 100 -7.86 -2.53 9.72
C LEU A 100 -6.46 -2.24 9.22
N SER A 101 -5.64 -1.68 10.09
CA SER A 101 -4.24 -1.42 9.79
C SER A 101 -3.36 -2.00 10.89
N LEU A 102 -2.29 -2.70 10.50
CA LEU A 102 -1.31 -3.29 11.41
C LEU A 102 0.08 -2.80 11.04
N ILE A 103 0.87 -2.42 12.03
CA ILE A 103 2.24 -1.94 11.83
C ILE A 103 3.23 -3.00 12.32
N HIS A 104 4.16 -3.36 11.44
CA HIS A 104 5.27 -4.23 11.77
C HIS A 104 6.60 -3.51 11.55
N ILE A 105 7.51 -3.76 12.43
CA ILE A 105 8.85 -3.14 12.42
C ILE A 105 9.88 -4.16 11.98
#